data_d4bf4b8ee88d96e47a5df04b2ed00239
#
_entry.id   d4bf4b8ee88d96e47a5df04b2ed00239
#
_cell.length_a   1.000
_cell.length_b   1.000
_cell.length_c   1.000
_cell.angle_alpha   90.00
_cell.angle_beta   90.00
_cell.angle_gamma   90.00
#
_symmetry.space_group_name_H-M   'P 1'
#
loop_
_entity.id
_entity.type
_entity.pdbx_description
1 polymer ?
#
loop_
_entity_poly.entity_id
_entity_poly.type
_entity_poly.pdbx_seq_one_letter_code
_entity_poly.pdbx_strand_id
1 'polypeptide(L)'
;MPVPSRPSGFRLGSGDVPVQIEVFVDLECPFSKKAWPTVLAVANHYESESVAITAHSIVLCDHRQSWDLTKAVVAIAAYDPLRAWQFIGHLYQHQADYGPDAFDHKTRQDLRQLIEDLAAKFDPALSNSDLAQQISDEEGAVASRAKASVRYAISRGVWSTPTVFINGSPVPELESSSTLSDWQTVIAPTL
;
A
#
# COMPACT_ATOMS: atom_id res chain seq x y z
N MET A 1 9.11 17.82 12.54
CA MET A 1 8.76 17.31 11.19
C MET A 1 7.54 18.08 10.73
N PRO A 2 7.48 18.59 9.48
CA PRO A 2 6.30 19.31 9.02
C PRO A 2 5.08 18.36 8.99
N VAL A 3 3.92 18.89 9.36
CA VAL A 3 2.65 18.19 9.24
C VAL A 3 2.38 17.97 7.74
N PRO A 4 2.07 16.74 7.29
CA PRO A 4 1.76 16.49 5.89
C PRO A 4 0.50 17.27 5.49
N SER A 5 0.45 17.79 4.27
CA SER A 5 -0.67 18.55 3.73
C SER A 5 -1.95 17.73 3.52
N ARG A 6 -1.85 16.41 3.57
CA ARG A 6 -2.95 15.44 3.44
C ARG A 6 -2.72 14.26 4.36
N PRO A 7 -3.77 13.57 4.82
CA PRO A 7 -3.64 12.28 5.50
C PRO A 7 -2.80 11.31 4.67
N SER A 8 -2.04 10.44 5.35
CA SER A 8 -1.29 9.37 4.70
C SER A 8 -2.23 8.27 4.20
N GLY A 9 -1.72 7.45 3.28
CA GLY A 9 -2.48 6.35 2.70
C GLY A 9 -3.33 6.75 1.49
N PHE A 10 -3.99 5.76 0.93
CA PHE A 10 -4.79 5.85 -0.28
C PHE A 10 -6.21 5.42 0.05
N ARG A 11 -7.09 6.40 0.24
CA ARG A 11 -8.45 6.18 0.71
C ARG A 11 -9.42 5.96 -0.44
N LEU A 12 -10.25 4.94 -0.33
CA LEU A 12 -11.48 4.74 -1.09
C LEU A 12 -12.68 4.93 -0.16
N GLY A 13 -13.77 5.49 -0.68
CA GLY A 13 -14.97 5.85 0.10
C GLY A 13 -14.95 7.28 0.63
N SER A 14 -16.11 7.71 1.14
CA SER A 14 -16.35 9.07 1.62
C SER A 14 -15.57 9.38 2.90
N GLY A 15 -15.40 10.69 3.20
CA GLY A 15 -14.60 11.13 4.35
C GLY A 15 -15.27 10.88 5.70
N ASP A 16 -16.61 11.00 5.75
CA ASP A 16 -17.40 10.90 6.97
C ASP A 16 -18.42 9.75 6.85
N VAL A 17 -17.94 8.55 7.15
CA VAL A 17 -18.74 7.33 7.09
C VAL A 17 -18.64 6.57 8.42
N PRO A 18 -19.66 5.75 8.78
CA PRO A 18 -19.68 5.01 10.05
C PRO A 18 -18.47 4.10 10.25
N VAL A 19 -18.02 3.45 9.17
CA VAL A 19 -16.92 2.47 9.26
C VAL A 19 -15.69 2.98 8.52
N GLN A 20 -14.60 3.13 9.26
CA GLN A 20 -13.30 3.57 8.76
C GLN A 20 -12.29 2.45 8.93
N ILE A 21 -11.85 1.87 7.82
CA ILE A 21 -10.87 0.78 7.81
C ILE A 21 -9.51 1.33 7.38
N GLU A 22 -8.47 0.94 8.09
CA GLU A 22 -7.08 1.16 7.69
C GLU A 22 -6.40 -0.19 7.52
N VAL A 23 -5.76 -0.42 6.38
CA VAL A 23 -4.99 -1.63 6.10
C VAL A 23 -3.55 -1.24 5.82
N PHE A 24 -2.64 -1.72 6.64
CA PHE A 24 -1.20 -1.52 6.47
C PHE A 24 -0.61 -2.73 5.76
N VAL A 25 0.04 -2.48 4.64
CA VAL A 25 0.63 -3.51 3.78
C VAL A 25 2.07 -3.17 3.42
N ASP A 26 2.89 -4.19 3.24
CA ASP A 26 4.24 -4.07 2.71
C ASP A 26 4.32 -4.81 1.38
N LEU A 27 4.91 -4.19 0.37
CA LEU A 27 4.89 -4.68 -1.00
C LEU A 27 5.76 -5.93 -1.22
N GLU A 28 6.75 -6.15 -0.35
CA GLU A 28 7.59 -7.34 -0.38
C GLU A 28 7.03 -8.47 0.52
N CYS A 29 6.09 -8.15 1.43
CA CYS A 29 5.49 -9.09 2.35
C CYS A 29 4.57 -10.11 1.65
N PRO A 30 4.85 -11.43 1.73
CA PRO A 30 4.00 -12.45 1.11
C PRO A 30 2.62 -12.57 1.77
N PHE A 31 2.52 -12.24 3.05
CA PHE A 31 1.25 -12.22 3.77
C PHE A 31 0.37 -11.04 3.33
N SER A 32 0.96 -9.88 3.05
CA SER A 32 0.23 -8.74 2.46
C SER A 32 -0.28 -9.07 1.06
N LYS A 33 0.55 -9.71 0.21
CA LYS A 33 0.12 -10.24 -1.08
C LYS A 33 -1.08 -11.18 -0.94
N LYS A 34 -1.01 -12.13 0.01
CA LYS A 34 -2.08 -13.10 0.25
C LYS A 34 -3.39 -12.44 0.68
N ALA A 35 -3.32 -11.41 1.51
CA ALA A 35 -4.49 -10.66 2.00
C ALA A 35 -5.12 -9.76 0.93
N TRP A 36 -4.34 -9.25 -0.02
CA TRP A 36 -4.76 -8.18 -0.93
C TRP A 36 -6.03 -8.47 -1.73
N PRO A 37 -6.25 -9.68 -2.30
CA PRO A 37 -7.52 -10.01 -2.96
C PRO A 37 -8.75 -9.86 -2.07
N THR A 38 -8.66 -10.26 -0.80
CA THR A 38 -9.75 -10.09 0.17
C THR A 38 -9.95 -8.61 0.51
N VAL A 39 -8.88 -7.84 0.70
CA VAL A 39 -8.96 -6.39 0.92
C VAL A 39 -9.66 -5.69 -0.25
N LEU A 40 -9.37 -6.07 -1.49
CA LEU A 40 -10.08 -5.57 -2.67
C LEU A 40 -11.55 -6.00 -2.68
N ALA A 41 -11.85 -7.25 -2.29
CA ALA A 41 -13.22 -7.74 -2.21
C ALA A 41 -14.03 -6.95 -1.16
N VAL A 42 -13.45 -6.62 -0.01
CA VAL A 42 -14.07 -5.76 1.01
C VAL A 42 -14.35 -4.37 0.45
N ALA A 43 -13.35 -3.74 -0.21
CA ALA A 43 -13.52 -2.42 -0.81
C ALA A 43 -14.61 -2.36 -1.87
N ASN A 44 -14.85 -3.47 -2.59
CA ASN A 44 -15.89 -3.57 -3.61
C ASN A 44 -17.26 -4.02 -3.08
N HIS A 45 -17.30 -4.58 -1.87
CA HIS A 45 -18.53 -5.14 -1.29
C HIS A 45 -19.41 -4.08 -0.64
N TYR A 46 -18.81 -3.10 0.00
CA TYR A 46 -19.53 -2.06 0.72
C TYR A 46 -19.68 -0.78 -0.12
N GLU A 47 -20.81 -0.10 0.08
CA GLU A 47 -21.04 1.21 -0.51
C GLU A 47 -20.11 2.26 0.11
N SER A 48 -19.63 3.19 -0.71
CA SER A 48 -18.68 4.25 -0.32
C SER A 48 -19.20 5.21 0.74
N GLU A 49 -20.50 5.23 0.95
CA GLU A 49 -21.21 6.02 1.96
C GLU A 49 -21.34 5.31 3.31
N SER A 50 -21.03 4.02 3.37
CA SER A 50 -21.10 3.22 4.61
C SER A 50 -19.71 2.85 5.13
N VAL A 51 -18.80 2.51 4.24
CA VAL A 51 -17.45 2.05 4.58
C VAL A 51 -16.42 2.80 3.76
N ALA A 52 -15.41 3.33 4.42
CA ALA A 52 -14.21 3.82 3.76
C ALA A 52 -13.01 2.97 4.16
N ILE A 53 -12.17 2.67 3.18
CA ILE A 53 -10.97 1.86 3.39
C ILE A 53 -9.73 2.61 2.91
N THR A 54 -8.70 2.67 3.74
CA THR A 54 -7.45 3.34 3.43
C THR A 54 -6.30 2.31 3.43
N ALA A 55 -5.64 2.15 2.30
CA ALA A 55 -4.44 1.35 2.20
C ALA A 55 -3.20 2.21 2.52
N HIS A 56 -2.36 1.72 3.43
CA HIS A 56 -1.07 2.32 3.78
C HIS A 56 0.05 1.40 3.31
N SER A 57 0.81 1.82 2.31
CA SER A 57 2.06 1.15 1.98
C SER A 57 3.13 1.54 2.99
N ILE A 58 3.69 0.54 3.68
CA ILE A 58 4.73 0.72 4.68
C ILE A 58 5.96 -0.11 4.32
N VAL A 59 7.01 0.01 5.11
CA VAL A 59 8.28 -0.69 4.90
C VAL A 59 8.67 -1.39 6.19
N LEU A 60 8.74 -2.72 6.17
CA LEU A 60 9.29 -3.52 7.26
C LEU A 60 10.82 -3.54 7.17
N CYS A 61 11.47 -3.72 8.32
CA CYS A 61 12.93 -3.56 8.44
C CYS A 61 13.75 -4.61 7.67
N ASP A 62 13.17 -5.76 7.37
CA ASP A 62 13.76 -6.88 6.65
C ASP A 62 13.42 -6.92 5.14
N HIS A 63 12.57 -6.00 4.68
CA HIS A 63 12.12 -5.90 3.29
C HIS A 63 12.91 -4.82 2.52
N ARG A 64 14.02 -5.22 1.92
CA ARG A 64 14.99 -4.31 1.29
C ARG A 64 14.43 -3.50 0.11
N GLN A 65 13.54 -4.08 -0.68
CA GLN A 65 12.99 -3.51 -1.91
C GLN A 65 11.78 -2.62 -1.63
N SER A 66 11.09 -2.80 -0.50
CA SER A 66 9.83 -2.14 -0.17
C SER A 66 9.91 -0.61 -0.17
N TRP A 67 11.08 -0.03 0.14
CA TRP A 67 11.22 1.43 0.14
C TRP A 67 11.04 2.06 -1.25
N ASP A 68 11.75 1.55 -2.27
CA ASP A 68 11.63 2.06 -3.62
C ASP A 68 10.29 1.70 -4.26
N LEU A 69 9.71 0.53 -3.95
CA LEU A 69 8.36 0.13 -4.36
C LEU A 69 7.28 1.05 -3.75
N THR A 70 7.38 1.37 -2.46
CA THR A 70 6.46 2.32 -1.79
C THR A 70 6.54 3.71 -2.42
N LYS A 71 7.74 4.19 -2.76
CA LYS A 71 7.90 5.45 -3.49
C LYS A 71 7.26 5.38 -4.88
N ALA A 72 7.40 4.25 -5.59
CA ALA A 72 6.75 4.06 -6.88
C ALA A 72 5.21 4.15 -6.78
N VAL A 73 4.59 3.49 -5.79
CA VAL A 73 3.15 3.62 -5.56
C VAL A 73 2.76 5.08 -5.31
N VAL A 74 3.52 5.79 -4.48
CA VAL A 74 3.26 7.21 -4.20
C VAL A 74 3.39 8.08 -5.45
N ALA A 75 4.39 7.83 -6.29
CA ALA A 75 4.63 8.58 -7.52
C ALA A 75 3.51 8.32 -8.55
N ILE A 76 3.20 7.06 -8.82
CA ILE A 76 2.22 6.64 -9.83
C ILE A 76 0.81 7.02 -9.43
N ALA A 77 0.49 6.90 -8.15
CA ALA A 77 -0.79 7.38 -7.64
C ALA A 77 -0.97 8.88 -7.86
N ALA A 78 0.12 9.62 -7.78
CA ALA A 78 0.09 11.08 -7.69
C ALA A 78 -0.90 11.51 -6.59
N TYR A 79 -2.16 11.81 -6.94
CA TYR A 79 -3.22 12.16 -6.00
C TYR A 79 -4.50 11.32 -6.21
N ASP A 80 -4.43 10.29 -7.04
CA ASP A 80 -5.54 9.36 -7.29
C ASP A 80 -5.38 8.09 -6.44
N PRO A 81 -6.19 7.90 -5.38
CA PRO A 81 -6.11 6.71 -4.55
C PRO A 81 -6.40 5.41 -5.32
N LEU A 82 -7.35 5.43 -6.26
CA LEU A 82 -7.71 4.25 -7.03
C LEU A 82 -6.50 3.75 -7.86
N ARG A 83 -5.73 4.67 -8.42
CA ARG A 83 -4.51 4.33 -9.16
C ARG A 83 -3.47 3.67 -8.27
N ALA A 84 -3.34 4.11 -6.99
CA ALA A 84 -2.49 3.45 -6.00
C ALA A 84 -2.93 2.01 -5.75
N TRP A 85 -4.23 1.79 -5.52
CA TRP A 85 -4.78 0.45 -5.27
C TRP A 85 -4.54 -0.50 -6.43
N GLN A 86 -4.78 -0.03 -7.64
CA GLN A 86 -4.54 -0.80 -8.86
C GLN A 86 -3.05 -1.16 -9.02
N PHE A 87 -2.15 -0.20 -8.78
CA PHE A 87 -0.72 -0.44 -8.91
C PHE A 87 -0.17 -1.35 -7.80
N ILE A 88 -0.65 -1.25 -6.56
CA ILE A 88 -0.34 -2.21 -5.48
C ILE A 88 -0.72 -3.63 -5.91
N GLY A 89 -1.92 -3.82 -6.47
CA GLY A 89 -2.36 -5.11 -7.00
C GLY A 89 -1.47 -5.62 -8.12
N HIS A 90 -1.06 -4.75 -9.05
CA HIS A 90 -0.13 -5.09 -10.12
C HIS A 90 1.24 -5.50 -9.58
N LEU A 91 1.80 -4.79 -8.60
CA LEU A 91 3.05 -5.15 -7.94
C LEU A 91 2.97 -6.53 -7.28
N TYR A 92 1.87 -6.84 -6.56
CA TYR A 92 1.72 -8.16 -5.95
C TYR A 92 1.64 -9.31 -6.95
N GLN A 93 1.11 -9.09 -8.16
CA GLN A 93 1.16 -10.09 -9.23
C GLN A 93 2.59 -10.41 -9.64
N HIS A 94 3.49 -9.43 -9.57
CA HIS A 94 4.90 -9.48 -9.92
C HIS A 94 5.85 -9.62 -8.72
N GLN A 95 5.36 -9.95 -7.53
CA GLN A 95 6.18 -9.97 -6.32
C GLN A 95 7.40 -10.89 -6.41
N ALA A 96 7.30 -12.00 -7.16
CA ALA A 96 8.43 -12.90 -7.36
C ALA A 96 9.59 -12.25 -8.14
N ASP A 97 9.32 -11.21 -8.93
CA ASP A 97 10.33 -10.56 -9.75
C ASP A 97 11.25 -9.64 -8.93
N TYR A 98 10.80 -9.20 -7.74
CA TYR A 98 11.54 -8.30 -6.85
C TYR A 98 11.70 -8.83 -5.41
N GLY A 99 11.22 -10.01 -5.10
CA GLY A 99 11.41 -10.63 -3.79
C GLY A 99 12.88 -10.91 -3.46
N PRO A 100 13.19 -11.31 -2.21
CA PRO A 100 14.57 -11.52 -1.74
C PRO A 100 15.40 -12.41 -2.67
N ASP A 101 14.85 -13.55 -3.08
CA ASP A 101 15.56 -14.52 -3.94
C ASP A 101 15.93 -13.91 -5.32
N ALA A 102 15.04 -13.08 -5.89
CA ALA A 102 15.29 -12.45 -7.18
C ALA A 102 16.33 -11.32 -7.11
N PHE A 103 16.51 -10.74 -5.92
CA PHE A 103 17.37 -9.56 -5.71
C PHE A 103 18.59 -9.81 -4.82
N ASP A 104 18.93 -11.07 -4.50
CA ASP A 104 20.07 -11.39 -3.65
C ASP A 104 21.40 -10.82 -4.19
N HIS A 105 21.58 -10.84 -5.52
CA HIS A 105 22.78 -10.36 -6.20
C HIS A 105 22.57 -9.10 -7.06
N LYS A 106 21.41 -8.45 -6.95
CA LYS A 106 21.06 -7.25 -7.73
C LYS A 106 21.26 -5.97 -6.92
N THR A 107 21.46 -4.90 -7.66
CA THR A 107 21.64 -3.56 -7.12
C THR A 107 20.30 -2.83 -6.97
N ARG A 108 20.31 -1.71 -6.22
CA ARG A 108 19.17 -0.81 -6.15
C ARG A 108 18.83 -0.20 -7.51
N GLN A 109 19.81 -0.04 -8.40
CA GLN A 109 19.55 0.46 -9.75
C GLN A 109 18.79 -0.56 -10.59
N ASP A 110 19.12 -1.86 -10.46
CA ASP A 110 18.35 -2.92 -11.12
C ASP A 110 16.90 -2.95 -10.64
N LEU A 111 16.67 -2.70 -9.35
CA LEU A 111 15.30 -2.57 -8.81
C LEU A 111 14.55 -1.39 -9.44
N ARG A 112 15.18 -0.24 -9.57
CA ARG A 112 14.54 0.94 -10.17
C ARG A 112 14.19 0.69 -11.63
N GLN A 113 15.09 0.04 -12.39
CA GLN A 113 14.79 -0.35 -13.75
C GLN A 113 13.60 -1.32 -13.81
N LEU A 114 13.56 -2.33 -12.94
CA LEU A 114 12.42 -3.24 -12.87
C LEU A 114 11.12 -2.49 -12.53
N ILE A 115 11.15 -1.53 -11.62
CA ILE A 115 9.98 -0.71 -11.28
C ILE A 115 9.49 0.10 -12.49
N GLU A 116 10.38 0.67 -13.29
CA GLU A 116 10.02 1.36 -14.54
C GLU A 116 9.37 0.40 -15.54
N ASP A 117 9.94 -0.80 -15.71
CA ASP A 117 9.38 -1.84 -16.60
C ASP A 117 7.99 -2.29 -16.13
N LEU A 118 7.78 -2.46 -14.82
CA LEU A 118 6.48 -2.79 -14.23
C LEU A 118 5.47 -1.65 -14.37
N ALA A 119 5.92 -0.41 -14.18
CA ALA A 119 5.08 0.76 -14.37
C ALA A 119 4.63 0.90 -15.84
N ALA A 120 5.52 0.67 -16.80
CA ALA A 120 5.21 0.69 -18.22
C ALA A 120 4.22 -0.44 -18.63
N LYS A 121 4.32 -1.61 -18.01
CA LYS A 121 3.35 -2.71 -18.18
C LYS A 121 1.98 -2.36 -17.59
N PHE A 122 1.95 -1.67 -16.45
CA PHE A 122 0.73 -1.22 -15.80
C PHE A 122 0.02 -0.12 -16.60
N ASP A 123 0.79 0.86 -17.07
CA ASP A 123 0.30 1.97 -17.89
C ASP A 123 1.39 2.41 -18.87
N PRO A 124 1.23 2.13 -20.17
CA PRO A 124 2.23 2.50 -21.19
C PRO A 124 2.57 3.99 -21.23
N ALA A 125 1.70 4.88 -20.75
CA ALA A 125 1.98 6.31 -20.67
C ALA A 125 3.11 6.63 -19.69
N LEU A 126 3.44 5.70 -18.77
CA LEU A 126 4.54 5.84 -17.81
C LEU A 126 5.92 5.49 -18.39
N SER A 127 5.99 4.92 -19.59
CA SER A 127 7.27 4.50 -20.21
C SER A 127 8.28 5.64 -20.38
N ASN A 128 7.81 6.88 -20.51
CA ASN A 128 8.64 8.07 -20.66
C ASN A 128 8.51 9.02 -19.44
N SER A 129 8.09 8.49 -18.31
CA SER A 129 7.96 9.27 -17.09
C SER A 129 9.34 9.53 -16.44
N ASP A 130 9.38 10.50 -15.55
CA ASP A 130 10.53 10.76 -14.67
C ASP A 130 10.50 9.89 -13.39
N LEU A 131 9.86 8.72 -13.45
CA LEU A 131 9.62 7.84 -12.30
C LEU A 131 10.92 7.46 -11.59
N ALA A 132 11.94 7.01 -12.34
CA ALA A 132 13.24 6.64 -11.75
C ALA A 132 13.88 7.82 -11.01
N GLN A 133 13.79 9.03 -11.57
CA GLN A 133 14.28 10.24 -10.92
C GLN A 133 13.50 10.52 -9.64
N GLN A 134 12.17 10.47 -9.67
CA GLN A 134 11.32 10.68 -8.49
C GLN A 134 11.59 9.66 -7.39
N ILE A 135 11.81 8.38 -7.74
CA ILE A 135 12.14 7.32 -6.79
C ILE A 135 13.56 7.52 -6.23
N SER A 136 14.51 8.02 -7.03
CA SER A 136 15.89 8.22 -6.58
C SER A 136 16.07 9.44 -5.67
N ASP A 137 15.19 10.43 -5.77
CA ASP A 137 15.24 11.66 -4.96
C ASP A 137 14.73 11.39 -3.53
N GLU A 138 15.67 11.24 -2.59
CA GLU A 138 15.37 10.97 -1.18
C GLU A 138 14.88 12.20 -0.39
N GLU A 139 15.01 13.39 -0.96
CA GLU A 139 14.55 14.66 -0.37
C GLU A 139 13.29 15.20 -1.06
N GLY A 140 12.87 14.59 -2.17
CA GLY A 140 11.74 14.99 -2.97
C GLY A 140 10.37 14.77 -2.31
N ALA A 141 9.34 15.25 -2.99
CA ALA A 141 7.96 15.16 -2.52
C ALA A 141 7.47 13.70 -2.39
N VAL A 142 7.89 12.80 -3.31
CA VAL A 142 7.56 11.39 -3.29
C VAL A 142 8.12 10.72 -2.04
N ALA A 143 9.42 10.89 -1.77
CA ALA A 143 10.07 10.35 -0.58
C ALA A 143 9.46 10.93 0.72
N SER A 144 9.14 12.21 0.74
CA SER A 144 8.50 12.85 1.89
C SER A 144 7.12 12.26 2.19
N ARG A 145 6.31 11.97 1.17
CA ARG A 145 4.99 11.32 1.32
C ARG A 145 5.13 9.86 1.78
N ALA A 146 6.07 9.11 1.18
CA ALA A 146 6.36 7.73 1.61
C ALA A 146 6.84 7.68 3.08
N LYS A 147 7.77 8.58 3.47
CA LYS A 147 8.20 8.72 4.87
C LYS A 147 7.04 9.04 5.80
N ALA A 148 6.07 9.85 5.39
CA ALA A 148 4.90 10.17 6.21
C ALA A 148 4.03 8.91 6.47
N SER A 149 3.82 8.05 5.47
CA SER A 149 3.09 6.79 5.62
C SER A 149 3.77 5.85 6.61
N VAL A 150 5.08 5.63 6.45
CA VAL A 150 5.87 4.78 7.36
C VAL A 150 5.83 5.31 8.80
N ARG A 151 5.99 6.62 8.99
CA ARG A 151 5.95 7.23 10.33
C ARG A 151 4.57 7.16 10.97
N TYR A 152 3.52 7.30 10.17
CA TYR A 152 2.15 7.09 10.65
C TYR A 152 1.98 5.66 11.14
N ALA A 153 2.39 4.66 10.37
CA ALA A 153 2.34 3.26 10.77
C ALA A 153 3.08 3.00 12.09
N ILE A 154 4.30 3.55 12.22
CA ILE A 154 5.09 3.45 13.48
C ILE A 154 4.33 4.07 14.65
N SER A 155 3.72 5.25 14.47
CA SER A 155 2.94 5.92 15.52
C SER A 155 1.69 5.15 15.94
N ARG A 156 1.19 4.29 15.04
CA ARG A 156 0.06 3.37 15.30
C ARG A 156 0.50 2.03 15.90
N GLY A 157 1.79 1.83 16.13
CA GLY A 157 2.32 0.57 16.65
C GLY A 157 2.31 -0.57 15.62
N VAL A 158 2.29 -0.27 14.34
CA VAL A 158 2.35 -1.27 13.27
C VAL A 158 3.79 -1.75 13.10
N TRP A 159 4.02 -3.04 13.35
CA TRP A 159 5.33 -3.70 13.25
C TRP A 159 5.32 -4.95 12.36
N SER A 160 4.15 -5.34 11.88
CA SER A 160 3.96 -6.48 10.96
C SER A 160 2.89 -6.14 9.92
N THR A 161 2.83 -6.93 8.83
CA THR A 161 1.84 -6.76 7.77
C THR A 161 1.28 -8.10 7.27
N PRO A 162 -0.01 -8.15 6.88
CA PRO A 162 -0.96 -7.03 6.97
C PRO A 162 -1.35 -6.73 8.41
N THR A 163 -1.65 -5.48 8.71
CA THR A 163 -2.28 -5.06 9.97
C THR A 163 -3.53 -4.25 9.66
N VAL A 164 -4.61 -4.52 10.37
CA VAL A 164 -5.93 -3.90 10.14
C VAL A 164 -6.37 -3.13 11.36
N PHE A 165 -6.93 -1.95 11.13
CA PHE A 165 -7.67 -1.17 12.12
C PHE A 165 -9.08 -0.89 11.61
N ILE A 166 -10.07 -0.93 12.49
CA ILE A 166 -11.44 -0.50 12.20
C ILE A 166 -11.83 0.54 13.24
N ASN A 167 -12.28 1.70 12.79
CA ASN A 167 -12.63 2.84 13.64
C ASN A 167 -11.54 3.18 14.67
N GLY A 168 -10.27 3.08 14.25
CA GLY A 168 -9.10 3.38 15.06
C GLY A 168 -8.64 2.27 16.00
N SER A 169 -9.40 1.16 16.15
CA SER A 169 -9.05 0.01 16.99
C SER A 169 -8.36 -1.08 16.16
N PRO A 170 -7.27 -1.68 16.67
CA PRO A 170 -6.61 -2.80 15.99
C PRO A 170 -7.52 -4.03 15.99
N VAL A 171 -7.50 -4.79 14.90
CA VAL A 171 -8.30 -5.99 14.68
C VAL A 171 -7.38 -7.17 14.36
N PRO A 172 -6.72 -7.75 15.36
CA PRO A 172 -5.71 -8.79 15.17
C PRO A 172 -6.26 -10.10 14.63
N GLU A 173 -7.57 -10.35 14.74
CA GLU A 173 -8.24 -11.50 14.18
C GLU A 173 -8.37 -11.49 12.65
N LEU A 174 -8.19 -10.33 12.02
CA LEU A 174 -8.14 -10.22 10.56
C LEU A 174 -6.72 -10.44 10.06
N GLU A 175 -6.42 -11.68 9.73
CA GLU A 175 -5.12 -12.14 9.25
C GLU A 175 -5.05 -12.21 7.71
N SER A 176 -3.88 -12.59 7.20
CA SER A 176 -3.65 -12.75 5.75
C SER A 176 -4.52 -13.81 5.07
N SER A 177 -5.05 -14.74 5.83
CA SER A 177 -5.94 -15.82 5.37
C SER A 177 -7.42 -15.52 5.56
N SER A 178 -7.78 -14.42 6.20
CA SER A 178 -9.17 -14.06 6.44
C SER A 178 -9.95 -13.89 5.15
N THR A 179 -11.15 -14.45 5.12
CA THR A 179 -12.07 -14.39 3.99
C THR A 179 -12.94 -13.15 4.05
N LEU A 180 -13.66 -12.83 2.97
CA LEU A 180 -14.66 -11.76 2.97
C LEU A 180 -15.71 -11.96 4.08
N SER A 181 -16.11 -13.21 4.34
CA SER A 181 -17.08 -13.55 5.41
C SER A 181 -16.54 -13.22 6.81
N ASP A 182 -15.25 -13.43 7.05
CA ASP A 182 -14.62 -13.06 8.33
C ASP A 182 -14.64 -11.54 8.52
N TRP A 183 -14.30 -10.77 7.47
CA TRP A 183 -14.39 -9.32 7.47
C TRP A 183 -15.82 -8.83 7.70
N GLN A 184 -16.80 -9.42 7.02
CA GLN A 184 -18.23 -9.08 7.22
C GLN A 184 -18.67 -9.29 8.66
N THR A 185 -18.23 -10.38 9.31
CA THR A 185 -18.56 -10.68 10.71
C THR A 185 -18.05 -9.60 11.65
N VAL A 186 -16.84 -9.07 11.39
CA VAL A 186 -16.23 -7.99 12.21
C VAL A 186 -16.84 -6.63 11.92
N ILE A 187 -17.18 -6.34 10.67
CA ILE A 187 -17.71 -5.05 10.23
C ILE A 187 -19.20 -4.88 10.59
N ALA A 188 -20.00 -5.94 10.49
CA ALA A 188 -21.46 -5.85 10.67
C ALA A 188 -21.93 -5.14 11.96
N PRO A 189 -21.26 -5.34 13.13
CA PRO A 189 -21.67 -4.64 14.36
C PRO A 189 -21.38 -3.13 14.35
N THR A 190 -20.62 -2.62 13.37
CA THR A 190 -20.18 -1.23 13.30
C THR A 190 -20.92 -0.42 12.22
N LEU A 191 -21.75 -1.08 11.40
CA LEU A 191 -22.67 -0.48 10.45
C LEU A 191 -23.96 -0.01 11.16
#